data_9b4872d81238483e6dc8eff8dcecadd6
#
_entry.id   9b4872d81238483e6dc8eff8dcecadd6
#
_cell.length_a   1.000
_cell.length_b   1.000
_cell.length_c   1.000
_cell.angle_alpha   90.00
_cell.angle_beta   90.00
_cell.angle_gamma   90.00
#
_symmetry.space_group_name_H-M   'P 1'
#
loop_
_entity.id
_entity.type
_entity.pdbx_description
1 polymer ?
#
loop_
_entity_poly.entity_id
_entity_poly.type
_entity_poly.pdbx_seq_one_letter_code
_entity_poly.pdbx_strand_id
1 'polypeptide(L)'
;MKHSTVIALVFSGLLAATSISSFAGPDRGHEGHGPAAGFHMKAKGLDLTEAQKDQIKTLMEQHRASMPKRDELKPEMEQLKALVQADTFDEAAVRALLESRQKDKLDHEVARAKLQFEINKVLTVEQKAKLAERQQKWQEKAKARAEAKS
;
A
#
# COMPACT_ATOMS: atom_id res chain seq x y z
N MET A 1 46.08 9.43 38.23
CA MET A 1 45.72 10.84 38.08
C MET A 1 45.43 11.11 36.62
N LYS A 2 44.17 11.06 36.18
CA LYS A 2 43.75 11.51 34.84
C LYS A 2 42.39 12.17 34.99
N HIS A 3 42.37 13.46 34.79
CA HIS A 3 41.21 14.31 34.94
C HIS A 3 40.29 14.20 33.73
N SER A 4 39.08 13.74 33.96
CA SER A 4 38.02 13.78 32.94
C SER A 4 37.34 15.15 33.00
N THR A 5 37.49 15.91 31.94
CA THR A 5 36.84 17.22 31.76
C THR A 5 35.45 16.98 31.20
N VAL A 6 34.43 17.23 32.01
CA VAL A 6 33.02 17.22 31.58
C VAL A 6 32.73 18.60 30.96
N ILE A 7 32.49 18.64 29.69
CA ILE A 7 32.01 19.83 28.99
C ILE A 7 30.48 19.80 29.00
N ALA A 8 29.90 20.61 29.91
CA ALA A 8 28.48 20.88 29.90
C ALA A 8 28.17 21.96 28.87
N LEU A 9 27.54 21.59 27.75
CA LEU A 9 26.98 22.53 26.79
C LEU A 9 25.54 22.87 27.21
N VAL A 10 25.39 24.03 27.81
CA VAL A 10 24.08 24.65 28.09
C VAL A 10 23.59 25.27 26.77
N PHE A 11 22.60 24.67 26.15
CA PHE A 11 21.82 25.31 25.11
C PHE A 11 20.64 26.06 25.73
N SER A 12 20.85 27.34 25.92
CA SER A 12 19.75 28.30 26.17
C SER A 12 19.04 28.56 24.85
N GLY A 13 17.81 28.26 24.89
CA GLY A 13 17.10 28.64 23.94
C GLY A 13 16.17 29.26 23.27
N LEU A 14 15.44 29.46 22.54
CA LEU A 14 14.49 30.46 22.06
C LEU A 14 13.21 29.73 21.63
N LEU A 15 12.15 29.82 22.39
CA LEU A 15 10.81 29.42 22.03
C LEU A 15 10.30 30.37 20.93
N ALA A 16 10.38 29.93 19.68
CA ALA A 16 9.57 30.51 18.64
C ALA A 16 8.31 29.64 18.48
N ALA A 17 7.19 30.12 18.98
CA ALA A 17 5.87 29.56 18.77
C ALA A 17 5.50 29.77 17.29
N THR A 18 5.81 28.83 16.42
CA THR A 18 5.24 28.76 15.09
C THR A 18 3.92 28.01 15.18
N SER A 19 2.84 28.74 15.01
CA SER A 19 1.50 28.21 14.83
C SER A 19 1.47 27.28 13.64
N ILE A 20 1.50 25.97 13.90
CA ILE A 20 1.25 24.96 12.86
C ILE A 20 -0.25 25.04 12.58
N SER A 21 -0.60 25.78 11.53
CA SER A 21 -1.93 25.72 10.96
C SER A 21 -2.19 24.27 10.61
N SER A 22 -3.14 23.65 11.33
CA SER A 22 -3.67 22.33 11.02
C SER A 22 -4.25 22.39 9.60
N PHE A 23 -3.49 21.90 8.64
CA PHE A 23 -4.02 21.60 7.32
C PHE A 23 -4.86 20.34 7.44
N ALA A 24 -6.07 20.50 7.98
CA ALA A 24 -7.15 19.54 7.86
C ALA A 24 -7.57 19.53 6.38
N GLY A 25 -6.84 18.82 5.56
CA GLY A 25 -7.33 18.46 4.23
C GLY A 25 -8.61 17.65 4.40
N PRO A 26 -9.64 17.86 3.55
CA PRO A 26 -10.86 17.09 3.62
C PRO A 26 -10.48 15.61 3.54
N ASP A 27 -10.89 14.86 4.55
CA ASP A 27 -10.82 13.41 4.59
C ASP A 27 -11.59 12.86 3.37
N ARG A 28 -10.88 12.74 2.25
CA ARG A 28 -11.37 11.99 1.11
C ARG A 28 -11.23 10.54 1.52
N GLY A 29 -12.31 10.03 2.09
CA GLY A 29 -12.45 8.63 2.44
C GLY A 29 -11.85 7.77 1.35
N HIS A 30 -10.75 7.09 1.65
CA HIS A 30 -10.15 6.07 0.78
C HIS A 30 -11.02 4.82 0.84
N GLU A 31 -12.32 5.03 0.55
CA GLU A 31 -13.22 3.91 0.34
C GLU A 31 -12.81 3.21 -0.97
N GLY A 32 -12.28 2.01 -0.84
CA GLY A 32 -12.38 1.02 -1.89
C GLY A 32 -11.25 0.90 -2.89
N HIS A 33 -9.98 1.14 -2.55
CA HIS A 33 -8.85 0.82 -3.45
C HIS A 33 -8.30 -0.61 -3.25
N GLY A 34 -9.13 -1.55 -2.79
CA GLY A 34 -8.79 -2.96 -2.80
C GLY A 34 -8.73 -3.54 -4.22
N PRO A 35 -8.08 -4.70 -4.43
CA PRO A 35 -8.00 -5.38 -5.72
C PRO A 35 -9.38 -5.63 -6.36
N ALA A 36 -10.42 -5.78 -5.56
CA ALA A 36 -11.80 -5.89 -6.00
C ALA A 36 -12.31 -4.61 -6.71
N ALA A 37 -12.08 -3.43 -6.13
CA ALA A 37 -12.51 -2.16 -6.74
C ALA A 37 -11.78 -1.91 -8.06
N GLY A 38 -10.48 -2.20 -8.12
CA GLY A 38 -9.69 -2.08 -9.35
C GLY A 38 -10.17 -3.03 -10.45
N PHE A 39 -10.62 -4.23 -10.12
CA PHE A 39 -11.16 -5.15 -11.11
C PHE A 39 -12.56 -4.74 -11.57
N HIS A 40 -13.47 -4.33 -10.69
CA HIS A 40 -14.79 -3.84 -11.07
C HIS A 40 -14.73 -2.70 -12.09
N MET A 41 -13.80 -1.75 -11.91
CA MET A 41 -13.59 -0.69 -12.89
C MET A 41 -13.07 -1.22 -14.23
N LYS A 42 -12.18 -2.22 -14.21
CA LYS A 42 -11.63 -2.83 -15.42
C LYS A 42 -12.63 -3.76 -16.11
N ALA A 43 -13.47 -4.44 -15.34
CA ALA A 43 -14.47 -5.39 -15.84
C ALA A 43 -15.72 -4.72 -16.41
N LYS A 44 -15.95 -3.44 -16.11
CA LYS A 44 -17.10 -2.69 -16.63
C LYS A 44 -17.09 -2.72 -18.16
N GLY A 45 -18.10 -3.37 -18.79
CA GLY A 45 -18.23 -3.51 -20.25
C GLY A 45 -17.41 -4.67 -20.86
N LEU A 46 -17.07 -5.68 -20.06
CA LEU A 46 -16.62 -6.98 -20.57
C LEU A 46 -17.77 -7.94 -20.86
N ASP A 47 -19.02 -7.51 -20.65
CA ASP A 47 -20.22 -8.31 -20.90
C ASP A 47 -20.13 -9.69 -20.24
N LEU A 48 -19.73 -9.70 -18.94
CA LEU A 48 -19.60 -10.92 -18.14
C LEU A 48 -20.97 -11.59 -17.95
N THR A 49 -21.02 -12.91 -18.10
CA THR A 49 -22.20 -13.70 -17.71
C THR A 49 -22.38 -13.69 -16.19
N GLU A 50 -23.59 -14.01 -15.71
CA GLU A 50 -23.83 -14.11 -14.26
C GLU A 50 -22.92 -15.17 -13.60
N ALA A 51 -22.74 -16.33 -14.25
CA ALA A 51 -21.82 -17.36 -13.76
C ALA A 51 -20.38 -16.84 -13.64
N GLN A 52 -19.89 -16.04 -14.59
CA GLN A 52 -18.55 -15.42 -14.51
C GLN A 52 -18.47 -14.40 -13.38
N LYS A 53 -19.50 -13.58 -13.19
CA LYS A 53 -19.55 -12.61 -12.08
C LYS A 53 -19.50 -13.31 -10.72
N ASP A 54 -20.24 -14.38 -10.53
CA ASP A 54 -20.26 -15.14 -9.29
C ASP A 54 -18.92 -15.82 -9.01
N GLN A 55 -18.29 -16.42 -10.03
CA GLN A 55 -16.97 -17.01 -9.90
C GLN A 55 -15.92 -15.96 -9.52
N ILE A 56 -15.92 -14.82 -10.19
CA ILE A 56 -15.00 -13.72 -9.91
C ILE A 56 -15.23 -13.16 -8.51
N LYS A 57 -16.48 -13.00 -8.09
CA LYS A 57 -16.83 -12.57 -6.74
C LYS A 57 -16.27 -13.52 -5.70
N THR A 58 -16.47 -14.82 -5.87
CA THR A 58 -15.94 -15.86 -4.96
C THR A 58 -14.41 -15.79 -4.87
N LEU A 59 -13.70 -15.66 -5.99
CA LEU A 59 -12.24 -15.52 -6.01
C LEU A 59 -11.78 -14.26 -5.26
N MET A 60 -12.49 -13.15 -5.42
CA MET A 60 -12.18 -11.90 -4.71
C MET A 60 -12.44 -12.00 -3.20
N GLU A 61 -13.52 -12.67 -2.80
CA GLU A 61 -13.83 -12.89 -1.38
C GLU A 61 -12.79 -13.78 -0.72
N GLN A 62 -12.37 -14.87 -1.38
CA GLN A 62 -11.29 -15.74 -0.90
C GLN A 62 -9.97 -14.97 -0.76
N HIS A 63 -9.62 -14.17 -1.76
CA HIS A 63 -8.42 -13.33 -1.69
C HIS A 63 -8.51 -12.30 -0.56
N ARG A 64 -9.67 -11.65 -0.37
CA ARG A 64 -9.88 -10.71 0.72
C ARG A 64 -9.76 -11.38 2.10
N ALA A 65 -10.27 -12.60 2.23
CA ALA A 65 -10.16 -13.36 3.48
C ALA A 65 -8.71 -13.78 3.81
N SER A 66 -7.85 -13.92 2.79
CA SER A 66 -6.42 -14.25 2.98
C SER A 66 -5.54 -13.02 3.23
N MET A 67 -6.08 -11.81 3.12
CA MET A 67 -5.34 -10.58 3.36
C MET A 67 -5.39 -10.19 4.85
N PRO A 68 -4.27 -9.76 5.45
CA PRO A 68 -4.27 -9.22 6.79
C PRO A 68 -5.14 -7.97 6.86
N LYS A 69 -5.83 -7.83 7.96
CA LYS A 69 -6.65 -6.65 8.23
C LYS A 69 -5.72 -5.47 8.56
N ARG A 70 -6.19 -4.27 8.23
CA ARG A 70 -5.43 -3.04 8.52
C ARG A 70 -5.02 -2.92 9.99
N ASP A 71 -5.81 -3.44 10.90
CA ASP A 71 -5.53 -3.40 12.33
C ASP A 71 -4.37 -4.33 12.73
N GLU A 72 -4.11 -5.38 11.96
CA GLU A 72 -3.00 -6.31 12.15
C GLU A 72 -1.65 -5.68 11.76
N LEU A 73 -1.67 -4.62 10.94
CA LEU A 73 -0.46 -3.87 10.52
C LEU A 73 -0.08 -2.73 11.48
N LYS A 74 -0.99 -2.32 12.37
CA LYS A 74 -0.73 -1.23 13.34
C LYS A 74 0.41 -1.56 14.32
N PRO A 75 0.49 -2.78 14.91
CA PRO A 75 1.55 -3.12 15.83
C PRO A 75 2.95 -2.95 15.25
N GLU A 76 3.16 -3.31 13.99
CA GLU A 76 4.46 -3.18 13.33
C GLU A 76 4.87 -1.71 13.14
N MET A 77 3.90 -0.84 12.85
CA MET A 77 4.18 0.61 12.74
C MET A 77 4.56 1.21 14.08
N GLU A 78 3.86 0.83 15.16
CA GLU A 78 4.18 1.26 16.50
C GLU A 78 5.54 0.71 16.97
N GLN A 79 5.86 -0.53 16.61
CA GLN A 79 7.15 -1.15 16.90
C GLN A 79 8.31 -0.42 16.20
N LEU A 80 8.16 -0.08 14.92
CA LEU A 80 9.17 0.71 14.21
C LEU A 80 9.35 2.09 14.85
N LYS A 81 8.26 2.74 15.23
CA LYS A 81 8.28 4.02 15.91
C LYS A 81 9.02 3.94 17.25
N ALA A 82 8.75 2.89 18.03
CA ALA A 82 9.44 2.65 19.31
C ALA A 82 10.95 2.45 19.12
N LEU A 83 11.35 1.67 18.12
CA LEU A 83 12.78 1.45 17.79
C LEU A 83 13.50 2.73 17.37
N VAL A 84 12.82 3.61 16.63
CA VAL A 84 13.39 4.90 16.19
C VAL A 84 13.45 5.93 17.33
N GLN A 85 12.57 5.82 18.33
CA GLN A 85 12.52 6.72 19.49
C GLN A 85 13.35 6.24 20.68
N ALA A 86 14.01 5.08 20.59
CA ALA A 86 14.87 4.55 21.66
C ALA A 86 16.15 5.40 21.82
N ASP A 87 16.72 5.41 23.02
CA ASP A 87 17.96 6.13 23.32
C ASP A 87 19.16 5.62 22.52
N THR A 88 19.13 4.33 22.12
CA THR A 88 20.14 3.68 21.30
C THR A 88 19.48 3.05 20.08
N PHE A 89 20.08 3.27 18.90
CA PHE A 89 19.59 2.71 17.66
C PHE A 89 19.97 1.23 17.54
N ASP A 90 18.98 0.35 17.53
CA ASP A 90 19.18 -1.09 17.31
C ASP A 90 18.95 -1.42 15.81
N GLU A 91 20.05 -1.41 15.05
CA GLU A 91 19.99 -1.72 13.61
C GLU A 91 19.49 -3.16 13.36
N ALA A 92 19.84 -4.12 14.20
CA ALA A 92 19.45 -5.51 14.01
C ALA A 92 17.94 -5.69 14.17
N ALA A 93 17.35 -5.08 15.19
CA ALA A 93 15.90 -5.11 15.40
C ALA A 93 15.14 -4.38 14.29
N VAL A 94 15.63 -3.21 13.85
CA VAL A 94 15.04 -2.48 12.73
C VAL A 94 15.10 -3.29 11.44
N ARG A 95 16.25 -3.91 11.15
CA ARG A 95 16.43 -4.76 9.98
C ARG A 95 15.47 -5.96 9.98
N ALA A 96 15.39 -6.69 11.08
CA ALA A 96 14.49 -7.82 11.22
C ALA A 96 13.02 -7.44 10.99
N LEU A 97 12.58 -6.31 11.55
CA LEU A 97 11.22 -5.79 11.34
C LEU A 97 10.95 -5.43 9.87
N LEU A 98 11.90 -4.77 9.21
CA LEU A 98 11.77 -4.39 7.80
C LEU A 98 11.79 -5.61 6.87
N GLU A 99 12.58 -6.63 7.16
CA GLU A 99 12.62 -7.89 6.42
C GLU A 99 11.28 -8.64 6.54
N SER A 100 10.69 -8.70 7.74
CA SER A 100 9.36 -9.26 7.95
C SER A 100 8.33 -8.54 7.07
N ARG A 101 8.31 -7.22 7.10
CA ARG A 101 7.40 -6.41 6.26
C ARG A 101 7.61 -6.59 4.76
N GLN A 102 8.86 -6.77 4.32
CA GLN A 102 9.13 -7.06 2.91
C GLN A 102 8.62 -8.43 2.51
N LYS A 103 8.76 -9.45 3.36
CA LYS A 103 8.23 -10.78 3.12
C LYS A 103 6.71 -10.74 2.99
N ASP A 104 6.02 -10.09 3.93
CA ASP A 104 4.56 -9.95 3.90
C ASP A 104 4.09 -9.23 2.63
N LYS A 105 4.78 -8.15 2.25
CA LYS A 105 4.51 -7.44 1.00
C LYS A 105 4.69 -8.35 -0.22
N LEU A 106 5.73 -9.15 -0.25
CA LEU A 106 5.97 -10.11 -1.34
C LEU A 106 4.85 -11.15 -1.41
N ASP A 107 4.46 -11.73 -0.27
CA ASP A 107 3.38 -12.71 -0.20
C ASP A 107 2.04 -12.11 -0.68
N HIS A 108 1.78 -10.84 -0.36
CA HIS A 108 0.62 -10.10 -0.88
C HIS A 108 0.66 -9.90 -2.39
N GLU A 109 1.80 -9.52 -2.95
CA GLU A 109 1.92 -9.35 -4.40
C GLU A 109 1.77 -10.68 -5.15
N VAL A 110 2.30 -11.78 -4.60
CA VAL A 110 2.11 -13.13 -5.14
C VAL A 110 0.63 -13.54 -5.08
N ALA A 111 -0.04 -13.32 -3.95
CA ALA A 111 -1.46 -13.61 -3.81
C ALA A 111 -2.32 -12.79 -4.79
N ARG A 112 -1.97 -11.52 -4.99
CA ARG A 112 -2.62 -10.65 -5.97
C ARG A 112 -2.42 -11.13 -7.41
N ALA A 113 -1.19 -11.53 -7.76
CA ALA A 113 -0.89 -12.08 -9.08
C ALA A 113 -1.67 -13.37 -9.33
N LYS A 114 -1.77 -14.24 -8.32
CA LYS A 114 -2.59 -15.47 -8.37
C LYS A 114 -4.06 -15.16 -8.61
N LEU A 115 -4.63 -14.21 -7.84
CA LEU A 115 -6.01 -13.78 -8.07
C LEU A 115 -6.24 -13.33 -9.51
N GLN A 116 -5.33 -12.51 -10.04
CA GLN A 116 -5.44 -12.02 -11.42
C GLN A 116 -5.35 -13.15 -12.44
N PHE A 117 -4.49 -14.14 -12.21
CA PHE A 117 -4.38 -15.34 -13.04
C PHE A 117 -5.68 -16.15 -13.02
N GLU A 118 -6.27 -16.41 -11.85
CA GLU A 118 -7.52 -17.16 -11.74
C GLU A 118 -8.70 -16.41 -12.39
N ILE A 119 -8.78 -15.10 -12.22
CA ILE A 119 -9.78 -14.28 -12.91
C ILE A 119 -9.59 -14.38 -14.44
N ASN A 120 -8.37 -14.33 -14.93
CA ASN A 120 -8.11 -14.48 -16.36
C ASN A 120 -8.55 -15.85 -16.91
N LYS A 121 -8.55 -16.91 -16.13
CA LYS A 121 -9.07 -18.22 -16.54
C LYS A 121 -10.58 -18.23 -16.75
N VAL A 122 -11.31 -17.40 -16.00
CA VAL A 122 -12.77 -17.27 -16.11
C VAL A 122 -13.18 -16.51 -17.39
N LEU A 123 -12.30 -15.65 -17.93
CA LEU A 123 -12.61 -14.80 -19.09
C LEU A 123 -12.45 -15.54 -20.40
N THR A 124 -13.31 -15.23 -21.38
CA THR A 124 -13.16 -15.69 -22.77
C THR A 124 -11.99 -14.98 -23.47
N VAL A 125 -11.59 -15.47 -24.63
CA VAL A 125 -10.51 -14.87 -25.45
C VAL A 125 -10.85 -13.42 -25.80
N GLU A 126 -12.10 -13.16 -26.22
CA GLU A 126 -12.59 -11.83 -26.60
C GLU A 126 -12.61 -10.87 -25.39
N GLN A 127 -13.02 -11.38 -24.23
CA GLN A 127 -13.00 -10.58 -22.99
C GLN A 127 -11.58 -10.23 -22.55
N LYS A 128 -10.62 -11.16 -22.71
CA LYS A 128 -9.20 -10.89 -22.47
C LYS A 128 -8.64 -9.84 -23.41
N ALA A 129 -8.97 -9.91 -24.69
CA ALA A 129 -8.55 -8.91 -25.69
C ALA A 129 -9.10 -7.50 -25.34
N LYS A 130 -10.40 -7.40 -25.02
CA LYS A 130 -11.01 -6.14 -24.55
C LYS A 130 -10.33 -5.60 -23.28
N LEU A 131 -9.96 -6.47 -22.34
CA LEU A 131 -9.28 -6.07 -21.10
C LEU A 131 -7.88 -5.52 -21.41
N ALA A 132 -7.12 -6.17 -22.27
CA ALA A 132 -5.78 -5.75 -22.68
C ALA A 132 -5.81 -4.39 -23.39
N GLU A 133 -6.72 -4.17 -24.34
CA GLU A 133 -6.91 -2.88 -25.02
C GLU A 133 -7.21 -1.74 -24.01
N ARG A 134 -8.04 -2.02 -23.03
CA ARG A 134 -8.34 -1.04 -21.98
C ARG A 134 -7.14 -0.71 -21.11
N GLN A 135 -6.35 -1.71 -20.75
CA GLN A 135 -5.12 -1.50 -20.00
C GLN A 135 -4.14 -0.59 -20.75
N GLN A 136 -3.98 -0.81 -22.06
CA GLN A 136 -3.15 0.05 -22.91
C GLN A 136 -3.66 1.51 -22.91
N LYS A 137 -4.95 1.71 -23.15
CA LYS A 137 -5.56 3.07 -23.10
C LYS A 137 -5.39 3.75 -21.75
N TRP A 138 -5.42 3.00 -20.65
CA TRP A 138 -5.16 3.55 -19.32
C TRP A 138 -3.69 3.96 -19.14
N GLN A 139 -2.77 3.15 -19.62
CA GLN A 139 -1.32 3.46 -19.57
C GLN A 139 -0.98 4.69 -20.40
N GLU A 140 -1.53 4.80 -21.61
CA GLU A 140 -1.38 5.99 -22.48
C GLU A 140 -1.89 7.26 -21.79
N LYS A 141 -3.11 7.20 -21.21
CA LYS A 141 -3.67 8.32 -20.45
C LYS A 141 -2.84 8.68 -19.21
N ALA A 142 -2.26 7.68 -18.54
CA ALA A 142 -1.41 7.93 -17.38
C ALA A 142 -0.10 8.62 -17.79
N LYS A 143 0.52 8.18 -18.91
CA LYS A 143 1.71 8.82 -19.48
C LYS A 143 1.43 10.27 -19.89
N ALA A 144 0.36 10.50 -20.65
CA ALA A 144 -0.02 11.85 -21.07
C ALA A 144 -0.29 12.79 -19.89
N ARG A 145 -0.88 12.28 -18.78
CA ARG A 145 -1.07 13.08 -17.56
C ARG A 145 0.23 13.38 -16.81
N ALA A 146 1.19 12.48 -16.85
CA ALA A 146 2.50 12.69 -16.25
C ALA A 146 3.28 13.76 -17.02
N GLU A 147 3.29 13.67 -18.35
CA GLU A 147 3.92 14.63 -19.26
C GLU A 147 3.30 16.04 -19.15
N ALA A 148 1.99 16.14 -18.99
CA ALA A 148 1.29 17.43 -18.82
C ALA A 148 1.55 18.12 -17.47
N LYS A 149 2.18 17.42 -16.50
CA LYS A 149 2.52 17.95 -15.16
C LYS A 149 4.00 18.27 -14.99
N SER A 150 4.81 17.92 -15.96
CA SER A 150 6.26 18.26 -16.02
C SER A 150 6.51 19.58 -16.67
#